data_5e48b496b0bb2fc5620a72d5ed1f2d1f
#
_entry.id   5e48b496b0bb2fc5620a72d5ed1f2d1f
#
_cell.length_a   1.000
_cell.length_b   1.000
_cell.length_c   1.000
_cell.angle_alpha   90.00
_cell.angle_beta   90.00
_cell.angle_gamma   90.00
#
_symmetry.space_group_name_H-M   'P 1'
#
loop_
_entity.id
_entity.type
_entity.pdbx_description
1 polymer ?
#
loop_
_entity_poly.entity_id
_entity_poly.type
_entity_poly.pdbx_seq_one_letter_code
_entity_poly.pdbx_strand_id
1 'polypeptide(L)'
;MASKLAVIAAGGTGGHMFPAQALAEVLNARGWRIMLATDDRGAMYADKFPAIQRIALSAATAKAGDPIGMARAGWTIFQGVLQARKAFKRMNPAVVVGFGGYPSLPALMAALGQKRPTVIHEQNAVLGRVNRYLAPKVTEVACAFPTLQMAGPAVQARAHVVGNPVRPDIRALYDKPYAAPEEGGPIRILITGGSQGARLLSELTPEAILRLPEELRVRLDVQQQTRKESMDMARRIYANAMVKAEVAPFFRDMAGRLGAAHLVVGRAGASTVCELAVAGKPSILIPLKIAADDHQRFNAKLLEDASAAAVCLEDELTVDSLAGALKALLKDPAWLARMSAGARSVARPNAAEDLADLVERTARDV
;
A
#
# COMPACT_ATOMS: atom_id res chain seq x y z
N MET A 1 -35.03 -9.71 -3.43
CA MET A 1 -34.55 -8.39 -3.91
C MET A 1 -33.43 -8.61 -4.91
N ALA A 2 -33.39 -7.85 -6.02
CA ALA A 2 -32.27 -7.97 -6.95
C ALA A 2 -30.96 -7.56 -6.26
N SER A 3 -29.91 -8.35 -6.46
CA SER A 3 -28.60 -8.09 -5.87
C SER A 3 -28.04 -6.77 -6.41
N LYS A 4 -27.68 -5.81 -5.52
CA LYS A 4 -27.08 -4.52 -5.88
C LYS A 4 -25.75 -4.70 -6.62
N LEU A 5 -25.44 -3.81 -7.55
CA LEU A 5 -24.20 -3.83 -8.32
C LEU A 5 -23.28 -2.68 -7.88
N ALA A 6 -22.06 -3.03 -7.47
CA ALA A 6 -20.97 -2.09 -7.26
C ALA A 6 -19.98 -2.16 -8.43
N VAL A 7 -19.57 -0.99 -8.94
CA VAL A 7 -18.44 -0.90 -9.87
C VAL A 7 -17.19 -0.50 -9.09
N ILE A 8 -16.16 -1.32 -9.19
CA ILE A 8 -14.86 -1.03 -8.59
C ILE A 8 -13.89 -0.67 -9.70
N ALA A 9 -13.40 0.58 -9.67
CA ALA A 9 -12.49 1.12 -10.65
C ALA A 9 -11.06 1.21 -10.08
N ALA A 10 -10.19 0.32 -10.54
CA ALA A 10 -8.81 0.22 -10.12
C ALA A 10 -7.94 -0.28 -11.26
N GLY A 11 -6.64 0.03 -11.22
CA GLY A 11 -5.69 -0.45 -12.23
C GLY A 11 -4.27 0.03 -11.97
N GLY A 12 -3.37 -0.31 -12.89
CA GLY A 12 -1.97 0.08 -12.85
C GLY A 12 -1.10 -0.83 -12.00
N THR A 13 -1.09 -0.70 -10.67
CA THR A 13 -0.20 -1.43 -9.77
C THR A 13 -0.93 -2.17 -8.66
N GLY A 14 -0.23 -3.12 -8.01
CA GLY A 14 -0.78 -3.83 -6.85
C GLY A 14 -1.23 -2.91 -5.71
N GLY A 15 -0.62 -1.72 -5.56
CA GLY A 15 -1.00 -0.74 -4.55
C GLY A 15 -2.45 -0.27 -4.64
N HIS A 16 -3.04 -0.23 -5.85
CA HIS A 16 -4.46 0.07 -6.07
C HIS A 16 -5.31 -1.20 -6.18
N MET A 17 -4.75 -2.26 -6.77
CA MET A 17 -5.51 -3.48 -7.05
C MET A 17 -5.80 -4.32 -5.80
N PHE A 18 -4.85 -4.45 -4.87
CA PHE A 18 -5.06 -5.26 -3.66
C PHE A 18 -6.14 -4.68 -2.72
N PRO A 19 -6.14 -3.38 -2.39
CA PRO A 19 -7.24 -2.79 -1.61
C PRO A 19 -8.59 -2.88 -2.32
N ALA A 20 -8.61 -2.73 -3.65
CA ALA A 20 -9.82 -2.88 -4.46
C ALA A 20 -10.35 -4.32 -4.44
N GLN A 21 -9.46 -5.32 -4.50
CA GLN A 21 -9.83 -6.73 -4.38
C GLN A 21 -10.40 -7.05 -2.99
N ALA A 22 -9.75 -6.57 -1.92
CA ALA A 22 -10.24 -6.80 -0.56
C ALA A 22 -11.65 -6.22 -0.35
N LEU A 23 -11.92 -5.00 -0.83
CA LEU A 23 -13.28 -4.45 -0.83
C LEU A 23 -14.26 -5.33 -1.64
N ALA A 24 -13.84 -5.79 -2.83
CA ALA A 24 -14.68 -6.62 -3.68
C ALA A 24 -15.06 -7.94 -3.01
N GLU A 25 -14.11 -8.57 -2.30
CA GLU A 25 -14.33 -9.81 -1.55
C GLU A 25 -15.36 -9.59 -0.43
N VAL A 26 -15.26 -8.52 0.35
CA VAL A 26 -16.22 -8.20 1.41
C VAL A 26 -17.61 -7.91 0.84
N LEU A 27 -17.72 -7.07 -0.18
CA LEU A 27 -19.01 -6.76 -0.80
C LEU A 27 -19.64 -8.00 -1.45
N ASN A 28 -18.85 -8.85 -2.10
CA ASN A 28 -19.33 -10.10 -2.69
C ASN A 28 -19.85 -11.05 -1.61
N ALA A 29 -19.16 -11.17 -0.47
CA ALA A 29 -19.62 -11.99 0.68
C ALA A 29 -20.93 -11.44 1.28
N ARG A 30 -21.18 -10.12 1.15
CA ARG A 30 -22.43 -9.46 1.55
C ARG A 30 -23.54 -9.54 0.47
N GLY A 31 -23.33 -10.31 -0.61
CA GLY A 31 -24.30 -10.53 -1.66
C GLY A 31 -24.35 -9.47 -2.77
N TRP A 32 -23.35 -8.58 -2.85
CA TRP A 32 -23.25 -7.63 -3.95
C TRP A 32 -22.67 -8.28 -5.20
N ARG A 33 -23.18 -7.86 -6.35
CA ARG A 33 -22.52 -8.15 -7.64
C ARG A 33 -21.41 -7.13 -7.86
N ILE A 34 -20.27 -7.60 -8.34
CA ILE A 34 -19.10 -6.75 -8.56
C ILE A 34 -18.79 -6.65 -10.05
N MET A 35 -18.56 -5.43 -10.53
CA MET A 35 -17.99 -5.17 -11.85
C MET A 35 -16.64 -4.49 -11.68
N LEU A 36 -15.58 -5.07 -12.23
CA LEU A 36 -14.26 -4.46 -12.26
C LEU A 36 -14.12 -3.58 -13.50
N ALA A 37 -13.83 -2.30 -13.31
CA ALA A 37 -13.41 -1.35 -14.35
C ALA A 37 -11.89 -1.13 -14.22
N THR A 38 -11.12 -1.54 -15.24
CA THR A 38 -9.65 -1.54 -15.16
C THR A 38 -9.01 -1.25 -16.51
N ASP A 39 -7.68 -1.05 -16.52
CA ASP A 39 -6.86 -0.96 -17.74
C ASP A 39 -6.14 -2.31 -18.01
N ASP A 40 -5.39 -2.38 -19.12
CA ASP A 40 -4.65 -3.59 -19.52
C ASP A 40 -3.65 -4.05 -18.44
N ARG A 41 -3.04 -3.12 -17.69
CA ARG A 41 -2.10 -3.44 -16.61
C ARG A 41 -2.80 -4.02 -15.39
N GLY A 42 -3.96 -3.51 -15.06
CA GLY A 42 -4.79 -4.04 -13.98
C GLY A 42 -5.38 -5.40 -14.31
N ALA A 43 -5.54 -5.73 -15.59
CA ALA A 43 -6.03 -7.03 -16.04
C ALA A 43 -5.18 -8.21 -15.54
N MET A 44 -3.87 -8.03 -15.35
CA MET A 44 -2.98 -9.06 -14.80
C MET A 44 -3.33 -9.49 -13.35
N TYR A 45 -4.01 -8.65 -12.60
CA TYR A 45 -4.46 -8.92 -11.23
C TYR A 45 -5.91 -9.42 -11.18
N ALA A 46 -6.59 -9.41 -12.33
CA ALA A 46 -8.03 -9.62 -12.39
C ALA A 46 -8.46 -11.07 -12.18
N ASP A 47 -7.57 -12.07 -12.33
CA ASP A 47 -7.95 -13.50 -12.22
C ASP A 47 -8.44 -13.89 -10.83
N LYS A 48 -7.94 -13.23 -9.78
CA LYS A 48 -8.37 -13.45 -8.39
C LYS A 48 -9.48 -12.49 -7.93
N PHE A 49 -9.91 -11.58 -8.80
CA PHE A 49 -10.90 -10.57 -8.45
C PHE A 49 -12.32 -11.16 -8.53
N PRO A 50 -13.15 -11.07 -7.48
CA PRO A 50 -14.48 -11.68 -7.45
C PRO A 50 -15.50 -10.86 -8.26
N ALA A 51 -15.21 -10.60 -9.53
CA ALA A 51 -16.07 -9.81 -10.41
C ALA A 51 -16.87 -10.69 -11.35
N ILE A 52 -18.18 -10.47 -11.43
CA ILE A 52 -19.07 -11.12 -12.40
C ILE A 52 -18.85 -10.61 -13.83
N GLN A 53 -18.33 -9.38 -13.96
CA GLN A 53 -18.02 -8.75 -15.23
C GLN A 53 -16.83 -7.84 -15.13
N ARG A 54 -16.03 -7.79 -16.19
CA ARG A 54 -14.91 -6.87 -16.35
C ARG A 54 -15.16 -5.93 -17.51
N ILE A 55 -14.75 -4.67 -17.35
CA ILE A 55 -14.78 -3.69 -18.43
C ILE A 55 -13.38 -3.07 -18.54
N ALA A 56 -12.79 -3.23 -19.72
CA ALA A 56 -11.56 -2.52 -20.05
C ALA A 56 -11.92 -1.08 -20.41
N LEU A 57 -11.36 -0.11 -19.70
CA LEU A 57 -11.55 1.31 -19.97
C LEU A 57 -10.27 1.90 -20.55
N SER A 58 -10.41 2.61 -21.63
CA SER A 58 -9.30 3.36 -22.21
C SER A 58 -8.86 4.44 -21.22
N ALA A 59 -7.63 4.36 -20.74
CA ALA A 59 -7.00 5.33 -19.87
C ALA A 59 -5.56 5.58 -20.31
N ALA A 60 -5.12 6.83 -20.25
CA ALA A 60 -3.77 7.21 -20.66
C ALA A 60 -3.21 8.28 -19.74
N THR A 61 -1.88 8.33 -19.68
CA THR A 61 -1.11 9.40 -19.05
C THR A 61 -0.32 10.16 -20.11
N ALA A 62 -0.15 11.47 -19.92
CA ALA A 62 0.75 12.26 -20.73
C ALA A 62 1.92 12.75 -19.86
N LYS A 63 3.08 12.95 -20.49
CA LYS A 63 4.20 13.65 -19.85
C LYS A 63 3.90 15.15 -19.81
N ALA A 64 4.27 15.79 -18.71
CA ALA A 64 4.23 17.25 -18.63
C ALA A 64 5.14 17.86 -19.73
N GLY A 65 4.61 18.89 -20.43
CA GLY A 65 5.35 19.53 -21.53
C GLY A 65 5.17 18.89 -22.91
N ASP A 66 4.35 17.82 -23.03
CA ASP A 66 3.98 17.23 -24.34
C ASP A 66 2.51 17.55 -24.68
N PRO A 67 2.21 18.66 -25.42
CA PRO A 67 0.83 19.06 -25.72
C PRO A 67 0.10 18.06 -26.62
N ILE A 68 0.81 17.38 -27.54
CA ILE A 68 0.21 16.37 -28.41
C ILE A 68 -0.14 15.11 -27.59
N GLY A 69 0.78 14.67 -26.73
CA GLY A 69 0.54 13.57 -25.80
C GLY A 69 -0.59 13.88 -24.83
N MET A 70 -0.72 15.11 -24.36
CA MET A 70 -1.84 15.56 -23.52
C MET A 70 -3.17 15.50 -24.27
N ALA A 71 -3.23 15.98 -25.52
CA ALA A 71 -4.44 15.90 -26.35
C ALA A 71 -4.85 14.43 -26.62
N ARG A 72 -3.90 13.57 -26.94
CA ARG A 72 -4.14 12.13 -27.15
C ARG A 72 -4.64 11.45 -25.85
N ALA A 73 -4.01 11.74 -24.72
CA ALA A 73 -4.45 11.21 -23.43
C ALA A 73 -5.87 11.68 -23.08
N GLY A 74 -6.18 12.95 -23.28
CA GLY A 74 -7.53 13.51 -23.11
C GLY A 74 -8.58 12.78 -23.97
N TRP A 75 -8.25 12.54 -25.26
CA TRP A 75 -9.13 11.79 -26.16
C TRP A 75 -9.34 10.34 -25.70
N THR A 76 -8.27 9.66 -25.28
CA THR A 76 -8.33 8.29 -24.76
C THR A 76 -9.20 8.22 -23.50
N ILE A 77 -9.04 9.16 -22.56
CA ILE A 77 -9.87 9.25 -21.36
C ILE A 77 -11.34 9.49 -21.74
N PHE A 78 -11.61 10.40 -22.70
CA PHE A 78 -12.95 10.68 -23.18
C PHE A 78 -13.63 9.44 -23.78
N GLN A 79 -12.91 8.65 -24.58
CA GLN A 79 -13.41 7.36 -25.08
C GLN A 79 -13.74 6.40 -23.92
N GLY A 80 -12.89 6.31 -22.91
CA GLY A 80 -13.13 5.51 -21.70
C GLY A 80 -14.38 5.96 -20.94
N VAL A 81 -14.62 7.28 -20.85
CA VAL A 81 -15.85 7.83 -20.25
C VAL A 81 -17.10 7.41 -21.03
N LEU A 82 -17.07 7.46 -22.37
CA LEU A 82 -18.20 7.01 -23.19
C LEU A 82 -18.47 5.51 -23.05
N GLN A 83 -17.42 4.70 -23.01
CA GLN A 83 -17.52 3.24 -22.76
C GLN A 83 -18.18 2.97 -21.41
N ALA A 84 -17.68 3.61 -20.33
CA ALA A 84 -18.23 3.48 -18.99
C ALA A 84 -19.70 3.96 -18.92
N ARG A 85 -20.02 5.11 -19.53
CA ARG A 85 -21.42 5.63 -19.59
C ARG A 85 -22.37 4.65 -20.24
N LYS A 86 -21.97 4.02 -21.35
CA LYS A 86 -22.81 3.00 -22.05
C LYS A 86 -23.04 1.77 -21.16
N ALA A 87 -21.97 1.29 -20.51
CA ALA A 87 -22.04 0.16 -19.59
C ALA A 87 -22.95 0.48 -18.39
N PHE A 88 -22.78 1.63 -17.75
CA PHE A 88 -23.56 2.03 -16.57
C PHE A 88 -25.03 2.27 -16.85
N LYS A 89 -25.39 2.76 -18.05
CA LYS A 89 -26.79 2.83 -18.48
C LYS A 89 -27.46 1.46 -18.55
N ARG A 90 -26.72 0.44 -19.02
CA ARG A 90 -27.22 -0.93 -19.17
C ARG A 90 -27.26 -1.69 -17.84
N MET A 91 -26.19 -1.55 -17.04
CA MET A 91 -25.98 -2.34 -15.83
C MET A 91 -26.58 -1.72 -14.57
N ASN A 92 -26.88 -0.42 -14.61
CA ASN A 92 -27.45 0.38 -13.52
C ASN A 92 -26.75 0.18 -12.15
N PRO A 93 -25.43 0.47 -12.02
CA PRO A 93 -24.74 0.30 -10.75
C PRO A 93 -25.29 1.23 -9.67
N ALA A 94 -25.43 0.70 -8.45
CA ALA A 94 -25.87 1.44 -7.27
C ALA A 94 -24.79 2.41 -6.76
N VAL A 95 -23.51 2.08 -6.98
CA VAL A 95 -22.36 2.87 -6.56
C VAL A 95 -21.14 2.59 -7.45
N VAL A 96 -20.26 3.58 -7.60
CA VAL A 96 -18.98 3.46 -8.29
C VAL A 96 -17.86 3.87 -7.34
N VAL A 97 -16.93 2.94 -7.08
CA VAL A 97 -15.80 3.14 -6.16
C VAL A 97 -14.50 3.21 -6.95
N GLY A 98 -13.72 4.27 -6.76
CA GLY A 98 -12.43 4.44 -7.43
C GLY A 98 -11.26 4.39 -6.45
N PHE A 99 -10.24 3.62 -6.81
CA PHE A 99 -9.01 3.45 -6.00
C PHE A 99 -7.85 4.33 -6.47
N GLY A 100 -8.15 5.41 -7.20
CA GLY A 100 -7.13 6.31 -7.71
C GLY A 100 -6.41 5.78 -8.95
N GLY A 101 -5.37 6.51 -9.35
CA GLY A 101 -4.71 6.27 -10.62
C GLY A 101 -5.55 6.63 -11.84
N TYR A 102 -4.90 6.74 -13.01
CA TYR A 102 -5.60 7.10 -14.24
C TYR A 102 -6.68 6.10 -14.70
N PRO A 103 -6.55 4.78 -14.41
CA PRO A 103 -7.60 3.83 -14.79
C PRO A 103 -8.96 4.04 -14.12
N SER A 104 -9.00 4.66 -12.93
CA SER A 104 -10.27 4.95 -12.23
C SER A 104 -10.98 6.19 -12.77
N LEU A 105 -10.27 7.12 -13.42
CA LEU A 105 -10.80 8.41 -13.85
C LEU A 105 -11.99 8.29 -14.82
N PRO A 106 -11.95 7.48 -15.90
CA PRO A 106 -13.08 7.37 -16.83
C PRO A 106 -14.36 6.86 -16.16
N ALA A 107 -14.24 5.86 -15.28
CA ALA A 107 -15.39 5.30 -14.56
C ALA A 107 -16.05 6.34 -13.64
N LEU A 108 -15.24 7.05 -12.84
CA LEU A 108 -15.75 8.06 -11.92
C LEU A 108 -16.36 9.27 -12.66
N MET A 109 -15.73 9.73 -13.75
CA MET A 109 -16.27 10.80 -14.58
C MET A 109 -17.60 10.40 -15.22
N ALA A 110 -17.73 9.15 -15.69
CA ALA A 110 -18.97 8.63 -16.22
C ALA A 110 -20.07 8.57 -15.15
N ALA A 111 -19.74 8.13 -13.94
CA ALA A 111 -20.65 8.06 -12.81
C ALA A 111 -21.15 9.45 -12.39
N LEU A 112 -20.23 10.41 -12.25
CA LEU A 112 -20.56 11.81 -11.93
C LEU A 112 -21.49 12.43 -12.99
N GLY A 113 -21.20 12.24 -14.28
CA GLY A 113 -22.03 12.72 -15.37
C GLY A 113 -23.43 12.07 -15.46
N GLN A 114 -23.63 10.94 -14.76
CA GLN A 114 -24.94 10.27 -14.62
C GLN A 114 -25.54 10.48 -13.21
N LYS A 115 -24.96 11.35 -12.39
CA LYS A 115 -25.37 11.64 -11.00
C LYS A 115 -25.51 10.37 -10.16
N ARG A 116 -24.58 9.39 -10.34
CA ARG A 116 -24.53 8.17 -9.54
C ARG A 116 -23.70 8.40 -8.28
N PRO A 117 -24.02 7.70 -7.18
CA PRO A 117 -23.18 7.70 -5.99
C PRO A 117 -21.75 7.26 -6.30
N THR A 118 -20.79 7.99 -5.77
CA THR A 118 -19.36 7.77 -6.03
C THR A 118 -18.56 7.82 -4.73
N VAL A 119 -17.65 6.89 -4.57
CA VAL A 119 -16.68 6.86 -3.48
C VAL A 119 -15.28 6.86 -4.10
N ILE A 120 -14.36 7.63 -3.58
CA ILE A 120 -12.93 7.44 -3.85
C ILE A 120 -12.24 6.93 -2.59
N HIS A 121 -11.26 6.05 -2.76
CA HIS A 121 -10.35 5.63 -1.70
C HIS A 121 -8.93 6.12 -2.02
N GLU A 122 -8.34 6.88 -1.10
CA GLU A 122 -6.94 7.30 -1.19
C GLU A 122 -6.09 6.44 -0.27
N GLN A 123 -5.11 5.74 -0.85
CA GLN A 123 -4.24 4.83 -0.13
C GLN A 123 -3.06 5.55 0.53
N ASN A 124 -2.64 6.71 0.02
CA ASN A 124 -1.51 7.46 0.54
C ASN A 124 -1.96 8.60 1.48
N ALA A 125 -1.04 9.03 2.32
CA ALA A 125 -1.24 10.23 3.14
C ALA A 125 -1.24 11.53 2.31
N VAL A 126 -0.96 11.45 1.01
CA VAL A 126 -1.02 12.57 0.06
C VAL A 126 -2.05 12.25 -1.01
N LEU A 127 -3.00 13.16 -1.20
CA LEU A 127 -4.06 13.00 -2.20
C LEU A 127 -3.48 12.97 -3.61
N GLY A 128 -3.56 11.81 -4.27
CA GLY A 128 -3.02 11.61 -5.61
C GLY A 128 -3.71 12.48 -6.66
N ARG A 129 -3.05 12.77 -7.78
CA ARG A 129 -3.53 13.75 -8.80
C ARG A 129 -4.95 13.51 -9.27
N VAL A 130 -5.32 12.26 -9.56
CA VAL A 130 -6.68 11.90 -10.00
C VAL A 130 -7.69 12.11 -8.87
N ASN A 131 -7.38 11.61 -7.68
CA ASN A 131 -8.24 11.78 -6.51
C ASN A 131 -8.36 13.27 -6.11
N ARG A 132 -7.29 14.06 -6.23
CA ARG A 132 -7.30 15.51 -6.00
C ARG A 132 -8.28 16.24 -6.92
N TYR A 133 -8.36 15.84 -8.19
CA TYR A 133 -9.31 16.39 -9.14
C TYR A 133 -10.75 15.94 -8.84
N LEU A 134 -10.94 14.70 -8.40
CA LEU A 134 -12.26 14.10 -8.18
C LEU A 134 -12.83 14.37 -6.79
N ALA A 135 -12.00 14.49 -5.76
CA ALA A 135 -12.43 14.61 -4.36
C ALA A 135 -13.48 15.70 -4.11
N PRO A 136 -13.41 16.91 -4.71
CA PRO A 136 -14.47 17.92 -4.53
C PRO A 136 -15.82 17.54 -5.13
N LYS A 137 -15.87 16.55 -6.03
CA LYS A 137 -17.03 16.24 -6.90
C LYS A 137 -17.74 14.94 -6.52
N VAL A 138 -17.01 14.02 -5.88
CA VAL A 138 -17.56 12.71 -5.49
C VAL A 138 -18.45 12.81 -4.25
N THR A 139 -19.29 11.79 -4.05
CA THR A 139 -20.18 11.72 -2.90
C THR A 139 -19.40 11.57 -1.61
N GLU A 140 -18.47 10.59 -1.54
CA GLU A 140 -17.68 10.32 -0.35
C GLU A 140 -16.19 10.16 -0.67
N VAL A 141 -15.36 10.51 0.30
CA VAL A 141 -13.91 10.35 0.27
C VAL A 141 -13.49 9.44 1.42
N ALA A 142 -13.00 8.26 1.09
CA ALA A 142 -12.35 7.36 2.04
C ALA A 142 -10.83 7.53 1.95
N CYS A 143 -10.13 7.43 3.05
CA CYS A 143 -8.67 7.53 3.09
C CYS A 143 -8.05 6.55 4.08
N ALA A 144 -6.79 6.19 3.81
CA ALA A 144 -6.04 5.28 4.66
C ALA A 144 -5.44 5.97 5.89
N PHE A 145 -5.12 7.25 5.78
CA PHE A 145 -4.39 8.01 6.79
C PHE A 145 -5.25 9.13 7.39
N PRO A 146 -5.06 9.45 8.68
CA PRO A 146 -5.88 10.47 9.36
C PRO A 146 -5.68 11.88 8.82
N THR A 147 -4.49 12.18 8.30
CA THR A 147 -4.19 13.45 7.65
C THR A 147 -3.98 13.22 6.16
N LEU A 148 -4.75 13.92 5.33
CA LEU A 148 -4.69 13.82 3.88
C LEU A 148 -4.06 15.09 3.31
N GLN A 149 -2.76 15.03 3.03
CA GLN A 149 -2.02 16.15 2.45
C GLN A 149 -2.57 16.51 1.06
N MET A 150 -2.47 17.76 0.69
CA MET A 150 -2.99 18.31 -0.57
C MET A 150 -4.51 18.20 -0.75
N ALA A 151 -5.25 17.84 0.30
CA ALA A 151 -6.69 17.96 0.36
C ALA A 151 -7.07 19.37 0.83
N GLY A 152 -7.98 20.04 0.11
CA GLY A 152 -8.54 21.30 0.61
C GLY A 152 -9.36 21.08 1.88
N PRO A 153 -9.56 22.15 2.71
CA PRO A 153 -10.25 22.01 4.00
C PRO A 153 -11.61 21.31 3.92
N ALA A 154 -12.41 21.61 2.90
CA ALA A 154 -13.72 20.99 2.70
C ALA A 154 -13.65 19.48 2.39
N VAL A 155 -12.60 19.03 1.70
CA VAL A 155 -12.35 17.60 1.45
C VAL A 155 -11.86 16.91 2.71
N GLN A 156 -10.91 17.53 3.42
CA GLN A 156 -10.39 17.01 4.68
C GLN A 156 -11.50 16.82 5.73
N ALA A 157 -12.40 17.79 5.86
CA ALA A 157 -13.49 17.75 6.85
C ALA A 157 -14.50 16.62 6.63
N ARG A 158 -14.64 16.11 5.37
CA ARG A 158 -15.57 15.03 5.02
C ARG A 158 -14.89 13.70 4.67
N ALA A 159 -13.56 13.63 4.81
CA ALA A 159 -12.82 12.41 4.55
C ALA A 159 -13.03 11.40 5.69
N HIS A 160 -13.38 10.16 5.32
CA HIS A 160 -13.57 9.06 6.26
C HIS A 160 -12.27 8.25 6.36
N VAL A 161 -11.68 8.21 7.54
CA VAL A 161 -10.46 7.42 7.81
C VAL A 161 -10.86 5.97 8.04
N VAL A 162 -10.91 5.20 6.97
CA VAL A 162 -11.25 3.76 6.99
C VAL A 162 -10.02 2.85 7.08
N GLY A 163 -8.82 3.38 6.80
CA GLY A 163 -7.61 2.58 6.66
C GLY A 163 -7.38 2.12 5.22
N ASN A 164 -6.29 1.38 5.01
CA ASN A 164 -6.01 0.75 3.73
C ASN A 164 -6.27 -0.76 3.84
N PRO A 165 -7.23 -1.33 3.09
CA PRO A 165 -7.48 -2.75 3.10
C PRO A 165 -6.21 -3.56 2.86
N VAL A 166 -5.88 -4.44 3.79
CA VAL A 166 -4.74 -5.36 3.70
C VAL A 166 -5.22 -6.75 3.30
N ARG A 167 -4.31 -7.58 2.81
CA ARG A 167 -4.62 -8.96 2.44
C ARG A 167 -5.07 -9.78 3.67
N PRO A 168 -5.96 -10.77 3.51
CA PRO A 168 -6.48 -11.57 4.64
C PRO A 168 -5.39 -12.27 5.47
N ASP A 169 -4.33 -12.76 4.82
CA ASP A 169 -3.19 -13.39 5.48
C ASP A 169 -2.39 -12.41 6.36
N ILE A 170 -2.30 -11.14 5.96
CA ILE A 170 -1.71 -10.05 6.77
C ILE A 170 -2.68 -9.62 7.88
N ARG A 171 -3.99 -9.52 7.58
CA ARG A 171 -5.01 -9.19 8.59
C ARG A 171 -4.97 -10.17 9.77
N ALA A 172 -4.78 -11.46 9.49
CA ALA A 172 -4.70 -12.50 10.51
C ALA A 172 -3.49 -12.35 11.47
N LEU A 173 -2.52 -11.50 11.15
CA LEU A 173 -1.40 -11.18 12.06
C LEU A 173 -1.79 -10.21 13.17
N TYR A 174 -2.89 -9.46 13.01
CA TYR A 174 -3.36 -8.53 14.03
C TYR A 174 -3.70 -9.24 15.35
N ASP A 175 -4.25 -10.43 15.27
CA ASP A 175 -4.69 -11.20 16.44
C ASP A 175 -3.52 -11.97 17.09
N LYS A 176 -2.31 -11.95 16.49
CA LYS A 176 -1.11 -12.62 17.01
C LYS A 176 -0.27 -11.65 17.84
N PRO A 177 0.13 -12.01 19.08
CA PRO A 177 1.01 -11.16 19.87
C PRO A 177 2.38 -10.99 19.19
N TYR A 178 3.02 -9.86 19.39
CA TYR A 178 4.40 -9.66 19.03
C TYR A 178 5.29 -10.35 20.06
N ALA A 179 6.20 -11.20 19.59
CA ALA A 179 7.26 -11.76 20.41
C ALA A 179 8.55 -10.98 20.15
N ALA A 180 9.08 -10.31 21.16
CA ALA A 180 10.42 -9.70 21.08
C ALA A 180 11.51 -10.79 21.01
N PRO A 181 12.70 -10.49 20.47
CA PRO A 181 13.81 -11.45 20.52
C PRO A 181 14.19 -11.78 21.96
N GLU A 182 14.36 -13.07 22.25
CA GLU A 182 14.83 -13.54 23.54
C GLU A 182 16.31 -13.16 23.77
N GLU A 183 16.71 -13.06 25.03
CA GLU A 183 18.10 -12.82 25.38
C GLU A 183 18.98 -13.96 24.86
N GLY A 184 20.05 -13.61 24.12
CA GLY A 184 20.90 -14.60 23.46
C GLY A 184 20.28 -15.34 22.27
N GLY A 185 18.97 -15.27 22.07
CA GLY A 185 18.24 -15.94 21.00
C GLY A 185 18.42 -15.30 19.62
N PRO A 186 17.90 -15.94 18.53
CA PRO A 186 18.00 -15.41 17.18
C PRO A 186 17.17 -14.13 17.01
N ILE A 187 17.69 -13.20 16.19
CA ILE A 187 17.05 -11.95 15.84
C ILE A 187 16.65 -11.98 14.36
N ARG A 188 15.36 -11.98 14.07
CA ARG A 188 14.82 -12.07 12.71
C ARG A 188 14.58 -10.71 12.13
N ILE A 189 15.23 -10.40 10.99
CA ILE A 189 15.06 -9.12 10.28
C ILE A 189 14.52 -9.41 8.89
N LEU A 190 13.40 -8.74 8.56
CA LEU A 190 12.84 -8.74 7.21
C LEU A 190 13.21 -7.43 6.51
N ILE A 191 13.85 -7.52 5.34
CA ILE A 191 14.23 -6.36 4.52
C ILE A 191 13.44 -6.43 3.21
N THR A 192 12.63 -5.39 2.92
CA THR A 192 11.76 -5.36 1.73
C THR A 192 11.76 -4.01 1.04
N GLY A 193 11.94 -4.05 -0.28
CA GLY A 193 11.87 -2.87 -1.15
C GLY A 193 10.47 -2.61 -1.74
N GLY A 194 9.46 -3.42 -1.36
CA GLY A 194 8.15 -3.41 -2.01
C GLY A 194 8.15 -4.13 -3.37
N SER A 195 7.04 -4.01 -4.12
CA SER A 195 6.78 -4.80 -5.34
C SER A 195 7.83 -4.62 -6.46
N GLN A 196 8.54 -3.51 -6.50
CA GLN A 196 9.55 -3.21 -7.53
C GLN A 196 10.99 -3.44 -7.05
N GLY A 197 11.17 -3.82 -5.77
CA GLY A 197 12.46 -3.86 -5.13
C GLY A 197 13.08 -2.45 -4.93
N ALA A 198 14.09 -2.35 -4.09
CA ALA A 198 14.80 -1.10 -3.83
C ALA A 198 16.29 -1.32 -3.95
N ARG A 199 16.92 -0.72 -4.97
CA ARG A 199 18.37 -0.85 -5.21
C ARG A 199 19.14 -0.40 -3.97
N LEU A 200 18.80 0.76 -3.42
CA LEU A 200 19.47 1.31 -2.23
C LEU A 200 19.46 0.30 -1.07
N LEU A 201 18.30 -0.30 -0.75
CA LEU A 201 18.20 -1.30 0.31
C LEU A 201 18.97 -2.57 -0.03
N SER A 202 18.97 -2.97 -1.31
CA SER A 202 19.70 -4.16 -1.76
C SER A 202 21.20 -4.04 -1.53
N GLU A 203 21.76 -2.84 -1.66
CA GLU A 203 23.18 -2.56 -1.60
C GLU A 203 23.63 -2.11 -0.18
N LEU A 204 22.88 -1.20 0.43
CA LEU A 204 23.30 -0.55 1.67
C LEU A 204 23.04 -1.40 2.93
N THR A 205 21.94 -2.19 2.95
CA THR A 205 21.60 -2.94 4.17
C THR A 205 22.60 -4.04 4.51
N PRO A 206 23.13 -4.86 3.55
CA PRO A 206 24.17 -5.83 3.86
C PRO A 206 25.42 -5.19 4.45
N GLU A 207 25.87 -4.06 3.90
CA GLU A 207 27.01 -3.30 4.40
C GLU A 207 26.80 -2.75 5.81
N ALA A 208 25.59 -2.24 6.10
CA ALA A 208 25.24 -1.76 7.44
C ALA A 208 25.25 -2.91 8.47
N ILE A 209 24.74 -4.09 8.08
CA ILE A 209 24.76 -5.27 8.95
C ILE A 209 26.18 -5.75 9.19
N LEU A 210 27.07 -5.70 8.20
CA LEU A 210 28.50 -6.04 8.37
C LEU A 210 29.18 -5.14 9.43
N ARG A 211 28.74 -3.88 9.61
CA ARG A 211 29.27 -2.93 10.61
C ARG A 211 28.77 -3.19 12.04
N LEU A 212 27.79 -4.07 12.22
CA LEU A 212 27.31 -4.42 13.57
C LEU A 212 28.38 -5.18 14.35
N PRO A 213 28.41 -5.07 15.69
CA PRO A 213 29.24 -5.91 16.55
C PRO A 213 29.02 -7.40 16.30
N GLU A 214 30.05 -8.19 16.42
CA GLU A 214 30.01 -9.64 16.13
C GLU A 214 28.94 -10.34 16.98
N GLU A 215 28.82 -10.01 18.26
CA GLU A 215 27.86 -10.58 19.19
C GLU A 215 26.39 -10.37 18.75
N LEU A 216 26.11 -9.34 17.92
CA LEU A 216 24.80 -9.15 17.30
C LEU A 216 24.70 -9.93 15.98
N ARG A 217 25.73 -9.86 15.14
CA ARG A 217 25.70 -10.47 13.80
C ARG A 217 25.45 -11.96 13.83
N VAL A 218 26.11 -12.69 14.74
CA VAL A 218 25.95 -14.15 14.86
C VAL A 218 24.55 -14.60 15.25
N ARG A 219 23.75 -13.69 15.80
CA ARG A 219 22.35 -13.93 16.17
C ARG A 219 21.36 -13.58 15.06
N LEU A 220 21.81 -12.91 13.98
CA LEU A 220 20.88 -12.44 12.94
C LEU A 220 20.42 -13.58 12.04
N ASP A 221 19.11 -13.60 11.76
CA ASP A 221 18.47 -14.37 10.70
C ASP A 221 17.78 -13.37 9.77
N VAL A 222 18.42 -13.08 8.63
CA VAL A 222 18.03 -12.02 7.72
C VAL A 222 17.30 -12.59 6.53
N GLN A 223 16.15 -12.03 6.22
CA GLN A 223 15.40 -12.30 5.00
C GLN A 223 15.34 -11.02 4.17
N GLN A 224 16.10 -10.99 3.07
CA GLN A 224 16.20 -9.78 2.26
C GLN A 224 15.66 -9.97 0.85
N GLN A 225 14.66 -9.16 0.50
CA GLN A 225 14.29 -8.95 -0.88
C GLN A 225 15.33 -8.06 -1.56
N THR A 226 15.99 -8.60 -2.58
CA THR A 226 17.12 -7.95 -3.25
C THR A 226 16.92 -7.96 -4.76
N ARG A 227 17.23 -6.87 -5.43
CA ARG A 227 17.22 -6.85 -6.90
C ARG A 227 18.20 -7.90 -7.45
N LYS A 228 17.82 -8.50 -8.59
CA LYS A 228 18.60 -9.61 -9.19
C LYS A 228 20.08 -9.26 -9.37
N GLU A 229 20.36 -8.05 -9.83
CA GLU A 229 21.71 -7.55 -10.07
C GLU A 229 22.57 -7.38 -8.80
N SER A 230 21.96 -7.27 -7.63
CA SER A 230 22.67 -7.07 -6.35
C SER A 230 22.70 -8.34 -5.48
N MET A 231 22.11 -9.46 -5.93
CA MET A 231 21.95 -10.67 -5.09
C MET A 231 23.28 -11.30 -4.70
N ASP A 232 24.20 -11.46 -5.64
CA ASP A 232 25.46 -12.14 -5.38
C ASP A 232 26.39 -11.30 -4.48
N MET A 233 26.31 -9.97 -4.63
CA MET A 233 27.00 -9.05 -3.73
C MET A 233 26.45 -9.19 -2.30
N ALA A 234 25.13 -9.12 -2.13
CA ALA A 234 24.51 -9.24 -0.80
C ALA A 234 24.84 -10.57 -0.12
N ARG A 235 24.77 -11.70 -0.86
CA ARG A 235 25.12 -13.02 -0.34
C ARG A 235 26.57 -13.10 0.14
N ARG A 236 27.54 -12.55 -0.62
CA ARG A 236 28.95 -12.50 -0.23
C ARG A 236 29.16 -11.69 1.04
N ILE A 237 28.51 -10.52 1.16
CA ILE A 237 28.63 -9.66 2.33
C ILE A 237 28.09 -10.37 3.57
N TYR A 238 26.90 -10.99 3.50
CA TYR A 238 26.32 -11.75 4.61
C TYR A 238 27.18 -12.95 5.02
N ALA A 239 27.75 -13.67 4.06
CA ALA A 239 28.68 -14.78 4.35
C ALA A 239 29.91 -14.26 5.07
N ASN A 240 30.55 -13.19 4.62
CA ASN A 240 31.71 -12.57 5.27
C ASN A 240 31.35 -12.03 6.68
N ALA A 241 30.12 -11.59 6.89
CA ALA A 241 29.63 -11.12 8.18
C ALA A 241 29.23 -12.25 9.13
N MET A 242 29.31 -13.53 8.70
CA MET A 242 28.80 -14.71 9.43
C MET A 242 27.32 -14.61 9.80
N VAL A 243 26.53 -13.98 8.94
CA VAL A 243 25.09 -13.77 9.14
C VAL A 243 24.31 -14.82 8.36
N LYS A 244 23.40 -15.52 9.03
CA LYS A 244 22.41 -16.36 8.34
C LYS A 244 21.48 -15.48 7.53
N ALA A 245 21.48 -15.64 6.19
CA ALA A 245 20.67 -14.79 5.31
C ALA A 245 20.02 -15.59 4.16
N GLU A 246 18.74 -15.32 3.93
CA GLU A 246 18.02 -15.70 2.72
C GLU A 246 17.85 -14.46 1.83
N VAL A 247 18.47 -14.50 0.64
CA VAL A 247 18.42 -13.40 -0.34
C VAL A 247 17.67 -13.87 -1.57
N ALA A 248 16.55 -13.21 -1.87
CA ALA A 248 15.68 -13.55 -3.00
C ALA A 248 15.11 -12.30 -3.70
N PRO A 249 14.80 -12.37 -4.99
CA PRO A 249 14.22 -11.23 -5.71
C PRO A 249 12.76 -10.96 -5.31
N PHE A 250 12.08 -11.98 -4.81
CA PHE A 250 10.69 -11.92 -4.38
C PHE A 250 10.38 -13.02 -3.37
N PHE A 251 9.58 -12.69 -2.36
CA PHE A 251 9.05 -13.65 -1.40
C PHE A 251 7.55 -13.88 -1.63
N ARG A 252 7.15 -15.15 -1.76
CA ARG A 252 5.73 -15.50 -1.92
C ARG A 252 4.98 -15.53 -0.60
N ASP A 253 5.63 -15.97 0.47
CA ASP A 253 5.11 -16.01 1.84
C ASP A 253 5.50 -14.74 2.62
N MET A 254 4.94 -13.61 2.23
CA MET A 254 5.21 -12.36 2.93
C MET A 254 4.56 -12.31 4.31
N ALA A 255 3.38 -12.90 4.47
CA ALA A 255 2.66 -12.91 5.75
C ALA A 255 3.41 -13.74 6.82
N GLY A 256 3.88 -14.94 6.47
CA GLY A 256 4.68 -15.74 7.38
C GLY A 256 5.97 -15.05 7.79
N ARG A 257 6.68 -14.45 6.83
CA ARG A 257 7.93 -13.70 7.07
C ARG A 257 7.69 -12.46 7.93
N LEU A 258 6.67 -11.68 7.62
CA LEU A 258 6.28 -10.52 8.42
C LEU A 258 5.88 -10.95 9.84
N GLY A 259 5.09 -12.02 9.96
CA GLY A 259 4.69 -12.58 11.26
C GLY A 259 5.89 -12.98 12.11
N ALA A 260 6.92 -13.59 11.52
CA ALA A 260 8.12 -14.06 12.21
C ALA A 260 9.14 -12.95 12.50
N ALA A 261 9.11 -11.82 11.78
CA ALA A 261 10.11 -10.76 11.92
C ALA A 261 10.03 -10.06 13.29
N HIS A 262 11.19 -9.77 13.87
CA HIS A 262 11.33 -8.91 15.04
C HIS A 262 11.48 -7.44 14.64
N LEU A 263 12.11 -7.17 13.50
CA LEU A 263 12.29 -5.84 12.93
C LEU A 263 12.12 -5.91 11.42
N VAL A 264 11.49 -4.90 10.86
CA VAL A 264 11.35 -4.75 9.40
C VAL A 264 12.10 -3.51 8.92
N VAL A 265 12.93 -3.66 7.89
CA VAL A 265 13.56 -2.53 7.19
C VAL A 265 12.93 -2.42 5.82
N GLY A 266 12.40 -1.25 5.46
CA GLY A 266 11.68 -1.15 4.20
C GLY A 266 11.38 0.25 3.69
N ARG A 267 10.75 0.28 2.51
CA ARG A 267 10.15 1.50 1.95
C ARG A 267 8.84 1.84 2.66
N ALA A 268 8.45 3.11 2.61
CA ALA A 268 7.22 3.60 3.22
C ALA A 268 6.05 3.73 2.22
N GLY A 269 5.87 2.72 1.36
CA GLY A 269 4.66 2.62 0.55
C GLY A 269 3.41 2.46 1.42
N ALA A 270 2.28 3.00 1.00
CA ALA A 270 1.05 3.00 1.80
C ALA A 270 0.64 1.60 2.28
N SER A 271 0.66 0.58 1.40
CA SER A 271 0.36 -0.80 1.79
C SER A 271 1.35 -1.32 2.82
N THR A 272 2.65 -1.06 2.65
CA THR A 272 3.69 -1.50 3.59
C THR A 272 3.46 -0.91 4.98
N VAL A 273 3.22 0.40 5.07
CA VAL A 273 2.97 1.09 6.35
C VAL A 273 1.73 0.52 7.05
N CYS A 274 0.63 0.32 6.31
CA CYS A 274 -0.60 -0.25 6.86
C CYS A 274 -0.43 -1.73 7.23
N GLU A 275 0.30 -2.52 6.46
CA GLU A 275 0.62 -3.93 6.77
C GLU A 275 1.49 -4.03 8.04
N LEU A 276 2.47 -3.13 8.22
CA LEU A 276 3.30 -3.05 9.42
C LEU A 276 2.46 -2.69 10.65
N ALA A 277 1.56 -1.72 10.53
CA ALA A 277 0.63 -1.34 11.60
C ALA A 277 -0.23 -2.54 12.02
N VAL A 278 -0.89 -3.21 11.07
CA VAL A 278 -1.77 -4.36 11.33
C VAL A 278 -0.99 -5.52 11.92
N ALA A 279 0.20 -5.82 11.40
CA ALA A 279 1.04 -6.90 11.93
C ALA A 279 1.75 -6.53 13.25
N GLY A 280 1.66 -5.28 13.71
CA GLY A 280 2.32 -4.81 14.92
C GLY A 280 3.84 -4.90 14.84
N LYS A 281 4.46 -4.46 13.73
CA LYS A 281 5.89 -4.66 13.51
C LYS A 281 6.71 -3.40 13.71
N PRO A 282 7.72 -3.45 14.62
CA PRO A 282 8.76 -2.43 14.68
C PRO A 282 9.43 -2.27 13.33
N SER A 283 9.74 -1.04 12.92
CA SER A 283 10.33 -0.84 11.61
C SER A 283 11.38 0.27 11.55
N ILE A 284 12.29 0.15 10.57
CA ILE A 284 13.09 1.23 10.03
C ILE A 284 12.55 1.51 8.65
N LEU A 285 12.00 2.70 8.44
CA LEU A 285 11.41 3.12 7.18
C LEU A 285 12.34 4.07 6.43
N ILE A 286 12.57 3.77 5.16
CA ILE A 286 13.39 4.57 4.27
C ILE A 286 12.50 5.03 3.11
N PRO A 287 11.82 6.18 3.25
CA PRO A 287 10.96 6.74 2.21
C PRO A 287 11.71 6.94 0.90
N LEU A 288 11.10 6.61 -0.23
CA LEU A 288 11.68 6.81 -1.55
C LEU A 288 11.69 8.30 -1.90
N LYS A 289 12.86 8.91 -2.05
CA LYS A 289 13.04 10.35 -2.33
C LYS A 289 12.30 10.84 -3.58
N ILE A 290 12.29 10.02 -4.65
CA ILE A 290 11.65 10.37 -5.93
C ILE A 290 10.15 10.04 -5.95
N ALA A 291 9.56 9.68 -4.81
CA ALA A 291 8.12 9.43 -4.73
C ALA A 291 7.32 10.68 -5.07
N ALA A 292 6.31 10.54 -5.93
CA ALA A 292 5.50 11.67 -6.37
C ALA A 292 4.89 12.42 -5.16
N ASP A 293 5.04 13.74 -5.15
CA ASP A 293 4.55 14.61 -4.07
C ASP A 293 5.03 14.16 -2.67
N ASP A 294 6.20 13.49 -2.58
CA ASP A 294 6.85 12.97 -1.35
C ASP A 294 5.92 12.08 -0.48
N HIS A 295 4.98 11.39 -1.10
CA HIS A 295 3.94 10.63 -0.38
C HIS A 295 4.48 9.58 0.58
N GLN A 296 5.66 8.96 0.30
CA GLN A 296 6.22 7.95 1.19
C GLN A 296 6.69 8.53 2.52
N ARG A 297 7.21 9.75 2.54
CA ARG A 297 7.58 10.44 3.78
C ARG A 297 6.35 10.70 4.64
N PHE A 298 5.26 11.18 4.03
CA PHE A 298 4.00 11.40 4.75
C PHE A 298 3.34 10.10 5.21
N ASN A 299 3.46 9.00 4.44
CA ASN A 299 2.99 7.69 4.88
C ASN A 299 3.78 7.19 6.11
N ALA A 300 5.12 7.33 6.10
CA ALA A 300 5.98 6.90 7.21
C ALA A 300 5.61 7.59 8.53
N LYS A 301 5.16 8.84 8.44
CA LYS A 301 4.81 9.65 9.60
C LYS A 301 3.75 9.00 10.51
N LEU A 302 2.84 8.19 9.98
CA LEU A 302 1.86 7.46 10.78
C LEU A 302 2.53 6.57 11.84
N LEU A 303 3.55 5.81 11.44
CA LEU A 303 4.26 4.92 12.36
C LEU A 303 5.33 5.67 13.17
N GLU A 304 5.93 6.72 12.62
CA GLU A 304 6.85 7.59 13.33
C GLU A 304 6.17 8.29 14.50
N ASP A 305 5.03 8.94 14.29
CA ASP A 305 4.25 9.64 15.32
C ASP A 305 3.74 8.68 16.41
N ALA A 306 3.51 7.41 16.05
CA ALA A 306 3.17 6.34 16.99
C ALA A 306 4.40 5.71 17.68
N SER A 307 5.61 6.24 17.47
CA SER A 307 6.87 5.67 17.96
C SER A 307 7.09 4.20 17.55
N ALA A 308 6.54 3.81 16.40
CA ALA A 308 6.58 2.45 15.85
C ALA A 308 7.62 2.27 14.75
N ALA A 309 8.14 3.36 14.21
CA ALA A 309 9.19 3.36 13.19
C ALA A 309 10.28 4.38 13.48
N ALA A 310 11.52 4.00 13.17
CA ALA A 310 12.60 4.95 12.92
C ALA A 310 12.59 5.32 11.43
N VAL A 311 12.48 6.61 11.10
CA VAL A 311 12.46 7.08 9.71
C VAL A 311 13.84 7.62 9.34
N CYS A 312 14.43 7.07 8.28
CA CYS A 312 15.71 7.48 7.73
C CYS A 312 15.52 8.02 6.32
N LEU A 313 15.81 9.30 6.11
CA LEU A 313 15.69 9.92 4.79
C LEU A 313 16.86 9.50 3.89
N GLU A 314 16.59 9.24 2.59
CA GLU A 314 17.62 8.77 1.64
C GLU A 314 18.83 9.71 1.56
N ASP A 315 18.62 11.04 1.68
CA ASP A 315 19.70 12.03 1.58
C ASP A 315 20.66 12.01 2.78
N GLU A 316 20.19 11.52 3.92
CA GLU A 316 20.93 11.44 5.18
C GLU A 316 21.40 10.03 5.47
N LEU A 317 20.99 9.06 4.64
CA LEU A 317 21.22 7.64 4.87
C LEU A 317 22.62 7.24 4.41
N THR A 318 23.43 6.80 5.35
CA THR A 318 24.75 6.19 5.14
C THR A 318 24.77 4.77 5.69
N VAL A 319 25.80 4.00 5.35
CA VAL A 319 26.04 2.67 5.94
C VAL A 319 26.12 2.78 7.47
N ASP A 320 26.85 3.78 7.97
CA ASP A 320 27.09 3.94 9.41
C ASP A 320 25.85 4.44 10.15
N SER A 321 25.04 5.34 9.56
CA SER A 321 23.77 5.79 10.16
C SER A 321 22.76 4.65 10.27
N LEU A 322 22.64 3.81 9.22
CA LEU A 322 21.76 2.63 9.27
C LEU A 322 22.28 1.57 10.25
N ALA A 323 23.58 1.34 10.30
CA ALA A 323 24.19 0.43 11.27
C ALA A 323 23.94 0.91 12.72
N GLY A 324 24.05 2.22 12.95
CA GLY A 324 23.75 2.84 14.25
C GLY A 324 22.29 2.62 14.67
N ALA A 325 21.34 2.87 13.76
CA ALA A 325 19.91 2.64 14.01
C ALA A 325 19.60 1.17 14.29
N LEU A 326 20.12 0.26 13.46
CA LEU A 326 19.99 -1.19 13.69
C LEU A 326 20.57 -1.59 15.05
N LYS A 327 21.78 -1.17 15.38
CA LYS A 327 22.45 -1.49 16.65
C LYS A 327 21.62 -1.03 17.86
N ALA A 328 21.09 0.20 17.81
CA ALA A 328 20.29 0.77 18.89
C ALA A 328 19.03 -0.07 19.15
N LEU A 329 18.28 -0.40 18.09
CA LEU A 329 17.03 -1.16 18.21
C LEU A 329 17.27 -2.62 18.60
N LEU A 330 18.28 -3.29 18.02
CA LEU A 330 18.53 -4.71 18.24
C LEU A 330 19.12 -5.01 19.64
N LYS A 331 19.67 -4.01 20.33
CA LYS A 331 20.16 -4.12 21.71
C LYS A 331 19.07 -3.93 22.78
N ASP A 332 17.89 -3.44 22.41
CA ASP A 332 16.78 -3.20 23.33
C ASP A 332 15.50 -3.93 22.91
N PRO A 333 15.31 -5.20 23.29
CA PRO A 333 14.07 -5.93 23.02
C PRO A 333 12.83 -5.26 23.59
N ALA A 334 12.95 -4.55 24.72
CA ALA A 334 11.85 -3.82 25.33
C ALA A 334 11.44 -2.60 24.48
N TRP A 335 12.40 -1.95 23.83
CA TRP A 335 12.10 -0.89 22.87
C TRP A 335 11.33 -1.44 21.65
N LEU A 336 11.76 -2.56 21.09
CA LEU A 336 11.03 -3.23 19.99
C LEU A 336 9.60 -3.60 20.43
N ALA A 337 9.39 -4.06 21.65
CA ALA A 337 8.05 -4.34 22.16
C ALA A 337 7.19 -3.06 22.25
N ARG A 338 7.75 -1.94 22.71
CA ARG A 338 7.05 -0.64 22.71
C ARG A 338 6.71 -0.17 21.29
N MET A 339 7.64 -0.30 20.34
CA MET A 339 7.38 0.02 18.94
C MET A 339 6.25 -0.83 18.35
N SER A 340 6.20 -2.11 18.68
CA SER A 340 5.10 -2.99 18.28
C SER A 340 3.75 -2.52 18.82
N ALA A 341 3.68 -2.14 20.09
CA ALA A 341 2.47 -1.57 20.69
C ALA A 341 2.05 -0.27 19.99
N GLY A 342 3.01 0.61 19.68
CA GLY A 342 2.79 1.82 18.90
C GLY A 342 2.22 1.53 17.51
N ALA A 343 2.77 0.53 16.78
CA ALA A 343 2.25 0.13 15.48
C ALA A 343 0.78 -0.32 15.55
N ARG A 344 0.45 -1.14 16.55
CA ARG A 344 -0.93 -1.62 16.78
C ARG A 344 -1.90 -0.52 17.14
N SER A 345 -1.47 0.52 17.84
CA SER A 345 -2.36 1.63 18.26
C SER A 345 -2.93 2.41 17.09
N VAL A 346 -2.25 2.41 15.94
CA VAL A 346 -2.68 3.10 14.71
C VAL A 346 -3.19 2.14 13.63
N ALA A 347 -3.27 0.84 13.93
CA ALA A 347 -3.73 -0.16 12.99
C ALA A 347 -5.22 -0.04 12.67
N ARG A 348 -5.58 -0.36 11.42
CA ARG A 348 -6.96 -0.47 10.94
C ARG A 348 -7.18 -1.88 10.35
N PRO A 349 -7.33 -2.90 11.20
CA PRO A 349 -7.43 -4.28 10.72
C PRO A 349 -8.70 -4.58 9.93
N ASN A 350 -9.77 -3.81 10.16
CA ASN A 350 -11.07 -3.97 9.51
C ASN A 350 -11.30 -2.96 8.37
N ALA A 351 -10.22 -2.44 7.77
CA ALA A 351 -10.29 -1.40 6.73
C ALA A 351 -11.16 -1.80 5.53
N ALA A 352 -11.21 -3.09 5.17
CA ALA A 352 -12.05 -3.56 4.07
C ALA A 352 -13.53 -3.51 4.41
N GLU A 353 -13.88 -3.91 5.63
CA GLU A 353 -15.23 -3.88 6.19
C GLU A 353 -15.72 -2.43 6.38
N ASP A 354 -14.89 -1.57 6.98
CA ASP A 354 -15.19 -0.15 7.19
C ASP A 354 -15.43 0.58 5.86
N LEU A 355 -14.63 0.26 4.84
CA LEU A 355 -14.83 0.78 3.49
C LEU A 355 -16.11 0.24 2.85
N ALA A 356 -16.42 -1.05 3.02
CA ALA A 356 -17.65 -1.65 2.53
C ALA A 356 -18.87 -1.01 3.18
N ASP A 357 -18.85 -0.76 4.48
CA ASP A 357 -19.92 -0.05 5.19
C ASP A 357 -20.15 1.37 4.64
N LEU A 358 -19.07 2.10 4.34
CA LEU A 358 -19.17 3.41 3.71
C LEU A 358 -19.80 3.32 2.31
N VAL A 359 -19.38 2.33 1.51
CA VAL A 359 -19.92 2.09 0.17
C VAL A 359 -21.41 1.73 0.22
N GLU A 360 -21.82 0.89 1.16
CA GLU A 360 -23.24 0.49 1.33
C GLU A 360 -24.12 1.68 1.74
N ARG A 361 -23.66 2.52 2.68
CA ARG A 361 -24.37 3.75 3.08
C ARG A 361 -24.47 4.77 1.94
N THR A 362 -23.48 4.82 1.07
CA THR A 362 -23.44 5.76 -0.06
C THR A 362 -24.32 5.28 -1.22
N ALA A 363 -24.53 3.98 -1.36
CA ALA A 363 -25.20 3.38 -2.50
C ALA A 363 -26.70 3.76 -2.55
N ARG A 364 -27.23 3.92 -3.76
CA ARG A 364 -28.69 4.08 -3.96
C ARG A 364 -29.41 2.76 -3.76
N ASP A 365 -30.63 2.89 -3.26
CA ASP A 365 -31.62 1.82 -3.42
C ASP A 365 -32.04 1.76 -4.89
N VAL A 366 -31.80 0.61 -5.55
CA VAL A 366 -32.03 0.37 -6.98
C VAL A 366 -33.20 -0.62 -7.14
#